data_9e908552ce1d95ab6a0d32493057fbeb
#
_entry.id   9e908552ce1d95ab6a0d32493057fbeb
#
_cell.length_a   1.000
_cell.length_b   1.000
_cell.length_c   1.000
_cell.angle_alpha   90.00
_cell.angle_beta   90.00
_cell.angle_gamma   90.00
#
_symmetry.space_group_name_H-M   'P 1'
#
loop_
_entity.id
_entity.type
_entity.pdbx_description
1 polymer ?
#
loop_
_entity_poly.entity_id
_entity_poly.type
_entity_poly.pdbx_seq_one_letter_code
_entity_poly.pdbx_strand_id
1 'polypeptide(L)'
;MNEITRSYLPMTETAFYILLTLQKVHYGYGIMQDVEKLTDGRIKLGAGTIYGSLSRMEKDQLIEVVGEENRRKSYTATKLGRELLQQEIARISELYHNAMQMEGNDNE
;
A
#
# COMPACT_ATOMS: atom_id res chain seq x y z
N MET A 1 10.47 -5.75 -16.06
CA MET A 1 10.20 -5.09 -14.76
C MET A 1 11.02 -3.82 -14.70
N ASN A 2 10.36 -2.67 -14.50
CA ASN A 2 11.07 -1.40 -14.48
C ASN A 2 11.70 -1.15 -13.09
N GLU A 3 12.50 -0.09 -13.01
CA GLU A 3 13.22 0.25 -11.78
C GLU A 3 12.28 0.58 -10.62
N ILE A 4 11.15 1.23 -10.92
CA ILE A 4 10.17 1.59 -9.89
C ILE A 4 9.60 0.32 -9.27
N THR A 5 9.20 -0.63 -10.09
CA THR A 5 8.68 -1.91 -9.62
C THR A 5 9.71 -2.62 -8.74
N ARG A 6 10.97 -2.66 -9.17
CA ARG A 6 12.03 -3.30 -8.40
C ARG A 6 12.27 -2.63 -7.06
N SER A 7 12.13 -1.30 -7.00
CA SER A 7 12.38 -0.56 -5.78
C SER A 7 11.28 -0.74 -4.74
N TYR A 8 10.08 -1.14 -5.16
CA TYR A 8 8.94 -1.32 -4.25
C TYR A 8 8.65 -2.76 -3.87
N LEU A 9 9.08 -3.73 -4.69
CA LEU A 9 8.77 -5.14 -4.41
C LEU A 9 9.96 -5.86 -3.79
N PRO A 10 9.78 -6.61 -2.70
CA PRO A 10 8.55 -6.74 -1.92
C PRO A 10 8.25 -5.46 -1.15
N MET A 11 6.98 -5.17 -0.98
CA MET A 11 6.57 -3.94 -0.29
C MET A 11 6.75 -4.07 1.22
N THR A 12 7.06 -2.94 1.87
CA THR A 12 6.88 -2.85 3.31
C THR A 12 5.38 -2.87 3.60
N GLU A 13 4.99 -3.29 4.81
CA GLU A 13 3.59 -3.23 5.19
C GLU A 13 3.02 -1.82 5.07
N THR A 14 3.81 -0.81 5.46
CA THR A 14 3.39 0.58 5.39
C THR A 14 3.04 0.97 3.95
N ALA A 15 3.94 0.70 3.00
CA ALA A 15 3.69 1.02 1.60
C ALA A 15 2.48 0.26 1.05
N PHE A 16 2.36 -1.01 1.41
CA PHE A 16 1.24 -1.85 0.99
C PHE A 16 -0.09 -1.26 1.45
N TYR A 17 -0.21 -0.94 2.74
CA TYR A 17 -1.47 -0.42 3.27
C TYR A 17 -1.81 0.97 2.72
N ILE A 18 -0.82 1.83 2.55
CA ILE A 18 -1.07 3.14 1.97
C ILE A 18 -1.63 2.99 0.55
N LEU A 19 -0.97 2.18 -0.27
CA LEU A 19 -1.41 1.99 -1.65
C LEU A 19 -2.77 1.28 -1.71
N LEU A 20 -3.01 0.34 -0.79
CA LEU A 20 -4.29 -0.35 -0.70
C LEU A 20 -5.45 0.63 -0.40
N THR A 21 -5.25 1.57 0.53
CA THR A 21 -6.28 2.55 0.85
C THR A 21 -6.54 3.51 -0.31
N LEU A 22 -5.57 3.68 -1.21
CA LEU A 22 -5.67 4.59 -2.34
C LEU A 22 -6.24 3.95 -3.61
N GLN A 23 -6.84 2.78 -3.49
CA GLN A 23 -7.67 2.22 -4.56
C GLN A 23 -8.94 3.06 -4.75
N LYS A 24 -9.23 3.93 -3.80
CA LYS A 24 -10.25 4.98 -3.88
C LYS A 24 -9.59 6.31 -3.53
N VAL A 25 -10.27 7.40 -3.82
CA VAL A 25 -9.79 8.75 -3.47
C VAL A 25 -9.75 8.88 -1.94
N HIS A 26 -8.64 9.37 -1.43
CA HIS A 26 -8.48 9.54 0.01
C HIS A 26 -7.45 10.63 0.31
N TYR A 27 -7.42 11.10 1.53
CA TYR A 27 -6.46 12.10 1.99
C TYR A 27 -5.64 11.56 3.16
N GLY A 28 -4.46 12.17 3.40
CA GLY A 28 -3.47 11.61 4.32
C GLY A 28 -3.99 11.22 5.70
N TYR A 29 -4.76 12.09 6.33
CA TYR A 29 -5.29 11.81 7.66
C TYR A 29 -6.25 10.61 7.64
N GLY A 30 -7.08 10.53 6.61
CA GLY A 30 -7.99 9.40 6.45
C GLY A 30 -7.26 8.08 6.21
N ILE A 31 -6.15 8.13 5.47
CA ILE A 31 -5.30 6.95 5.28
C ILE A 31 -4.78 6.46 6.63
N MET A 32 -4.30 7.38 7.48
CA MET A 32 -3.80 7.02 8.81
C MET A 32 -4.86 6.29 9.62
N GLN A 33 -6.08 6.82 9.63
CA GLN A 33 -7.20 6.22 10.34
C GLN A 33 -7.55 4.83 9.80
N ASP A 34 -7.63 4.70 8.48
CA ASP A 34 -8.00 3.44 7.84
C ASP A 34 -6.96 2.35 8.11
N VAL A 35 -5.67 2.68 8.03
CA VAL A 35 -4.62 1.70 8.29
C VAL A 35 -4.66 1.22 9.74
N GLU A 36 -4.90 2.13 10.67
CA GLU A 36 -5.03 1.74 12.07
C GLU A 36 -6.21 0.79 12.28
N LYS A 37 -7.34 1.06 11.65
CA LYS A 37 -8.51 0.19 11.71
C LYS A 37 -8.25 -1.17 11.07
N LEU A 38 -7.69 -1.18 9.86
CA LEU A 38 -7.41 -2.42 9.12
C LEU A 38 -6.48 -3.35 9.90
N THR A 39 -5.57 -2.80 10.67
CA THR A 39 -4.57 -3.58 11.42
C THR A 39 -4.93 -3.73 12.89
N ASP A 40 -6.12 -3.32 13.27
CA ASP A 40 -6.61 -3.37 14.65
C ASP A 40 -5.60 -2.71 15.61
N GLY A 41 -5.10 -1.54 15.23
CA GLY A 41 -4.17 -0.75 16.02
C GLY A 41 -2.72 -1.20 15.96
N ARG A 42 -2.40 -2.27 15.23
CA ARG A 42 -1.03 -2.78 15.15
C ARG A 42 -0.11 -1.80 14.42
N ILE A 43 -0.63 -1.11 13.42
CA ILE A 43 0.12 -0.11 12.68
C ILE A 43 -0.52 1.26 12.90
N LYS A 44 0.24 2.17 13.47
CA LYS A 44 -0.16 3.57 13.68
C LYS A 44 0.85 4.44 12.96
N LEU A 45 0.42 5.03 11.84
CA LEU A 45 1.30 5.85 11.02
C LEU A 45 1.32 7.28 11.53
N GLY A 46 2.51 7.83 11.73
CA GLY A 46 2.68 9.25 12.04
C GLY A 46 2.60 10.10 10.80
N ALA A 47 2.38 11.40 10.99
CA ALA A 47 2.27 12.35 9.89
C ALA A 47 3.52 12.37 9.00
N GLY A 48 4.70 12.34 9.60
CA GLY A 48 5.95 12.32 8.83
C GLY A 48 6.05 11.13 7.90
N THR A 49 5.70 9.94 8.40
CA THR A 49 5.74 8.72 7.62
C THR A 49 4.72 8.77 6.48
N ILE A 50 3.49 9.19 6.77
CA ILE A 50 2.41 9.23 5.79
C ILE A 50 2.76 10.23 4.66
N TYR A 51 3.12 11.46 5.01
CA TYR A 51 3.38 12.49 3.99
C TYR A 51 4.68 12.25 3.25
N GLY A 52 5.68 11.68 3.90
CA GLY A 52 6.90 11.24 3.23
C GLY A 52 6.61 10.14 2.19
N SER A 53 5.81 9.15 2.57
CA SER A 53 5.42 8.07 1.66
C SER A 53 4.59 8.58 0.49
N LEU A 54 3.63 9.47 0.76
CA LEU A 54 2.79 10.05 -0.30
C LEU A 54 3.63 10.86 -1.29
N SER A 55 4.58 11.67 -0.80
CA SER A 55 5.46 12.44 -1.67
C SER A 55 6.29 11.53 -2.58
N ARG A 56 6.85 10.47 -2.02
CA ARG A 56 7.64 9.52 -2.79
C ARG A 56 6.80 8.79 -3.84
N MET A 57 5.62 8.32 -3.44
CA MET A 57 4.73 7.60 -4.35
C MET A 57 4.22 8.49 -5.48
N GLU A 58 3.95 9.77 -5.17
CA GLU A 58 3.55 10.74 -6.18
C GLU A 58 4.68 10.97 -7.18
N LYS A 59 5.90 11.16 -6.68
CA LYS A 59 7.09 11.34 -7.52
C LYS A 59 7.30 10.15 -8.44
N ASP A 60 7.08 8.95 -7.94
CA ASP A 60 7.24 7.71 -8.69
C ASP A 60 6.01 7.37 -9.53
N GLN A 61 5.01 8.25 -9.54
CA GLN A 61 3.80 8.11 -10.36
C GLN A 61 2.94 6.90 -10.01
N LEU A 62 3.02 6.43 -8.78
CA LEU A 62 2.16 5.37 -8.29
C LEU A 62 0.80 5.89 -7.82
N ILE A 63 0.78 7.17 -7.43
CA ILE A 63 -0.43 7.87 -7.01
C ILE A 63 -0.43 9.25 -7.66
N GLU A 64 -1.60 9.88 -7.68
CA GLU A 64 -1.72 11.24 -8.19
C GLU A 64 -2.66 12.04 -7.32
N VAL A 65 -2.43 13.36 -7.30
CA VAL A 65 -3.32 14.29 -6.61
C VAL A 65 -4.54 14.52 -7.51
N VAL A 66 -5.73 14.30 -6.97
CA VAL A 66 -6.98 14.47 -7.71
C VAL A 66 -7.85 15.59 -7.17
N GLY A 67 -7.43 16.22 -6.08
CA GLY A 67 -8.15 17.34 -5.52
C GLY A 67 -7.37 17.98 -4.40
N GLU A 68 -7.78 19.21 -4.07
CA GLU A 68 -7.21 19.90 -2.93
C GLU A 68 -8.30 20.82 -2.37
N GLU A 69 -8.52 20.73 -1.08
CA GLU A 69 -9.52 21.53 -0.38
C GLU A 69 -8.98 21.89 1.02
N ASN A 70 -8.99 23.17 1.35
CA ASN A 70 -8.48 23.67 2.63
C ASN A 70 -7.05 23.17 2.89
N ARG A 71 -6.20 23.20 1.87
CA ARG A 71 -4.80 22.76 1.92
C ARG A 71 -4.63 21.24 2.13
N ARG A 72 -5.71 20.48 2.00
CA ARG A 72 -5.67 19.03 2.05
C ARG A 72 -5.71 18.48 0.64
N LYS A 73 -4.69 17.72 0.29
CA LYS A 73 -4.65 17.04 -1.00
C LYS A 73 -5.33 15.70 -0.91
N SER A 74 -6.11 15.39 -1.93
CA SER A 74 -6.71 14.06 -2.11
C SER A 74 -5.92 13.32 -3.17
N TYR A 75 -5.71 12.04 -2.94
CA TYR A 75 -4.89 11.20 -3.80
C TYR A 75 -5.67 9.96 -4.24
N THR A 76 -5.25 9.38 -5.32
CA THR A 76 -5.72 8.05 -5.74
C THR A 76 -4.60 7.33 -6.47
N ALA A 77 -4.64 6.01 -6.49
CA ALA A 77 -3.64 5.22 -7.21
C ALA A 77 -3.79 5.43 -8.70
N THR A 78 -2.66 5.50 -9.39
CA THR A 78 -2.61 5.48 -10.84
C THR A 78 -2.74 4.05 -11.35
N LYS A 79 -2.83 3.89 -12.68
CA LYS A 79 -2.81 2.55 -13.27
C LYS A 79 -1.55 1.78 -12.84
N LEU A 80 -0.39 2.45 -12.88
CA LEU A 80 0.87 1.84 -12.46
C LEU A 80 0.82 1.39 -11.00
N GLY A 81 0.29 2.25 -10.12
CA GLY A 81 0.16 1.92 -8.71
C GLY A 81 -0.75 0.73 -8.48
N ARG A 82 -1.87 0.64 -9.20
CA ARG A 82 -2.78 -0.49 -9.09
C ARG A 82 -2.12 -1.79 -9.56
N GLU A 83 -1.39 -1.73 -10.67
CA GLU A 83 -0.69 -2.91 -11.19
C GLU A 83 0.38 -3.38 -10.21
N LEU A 84 1.12 -2.45 -9.62
CA LEU A 84 2.14 -2.77 -8.63
C LEU A 84 1.51 -3.46 -7.41
N LEU A 85 0.39 -2.94 -6.93
CA LEU A 85 -0.31 -3.54 -5.80
C LEU A 85 -0.79 -4.95 -6.13
N GLN A 86 -1.31 -5.17 -7.34
CA GLN A 86 -1.76 -6.50 -7.76
C GLN A 86 -0.59 -7.50 -7.80
N GLN A 87 0.57 -7.07 -8.24
CA GLN A 87 1.77 -7.91 -8.20
C GLN A 87 2.14 -8.31 -6.78
N GLU A 88 2.05 -7.36 -5.85
CA GLU A 88 2.35 -7.65 -4.45
C GLU A 88 1.31 -8.59 -3.83
N ILE A 89 0.04 -8.38 -4.12
CA ILE A 89 -1.02 -9.26 -3.63
C ILE A 89 -0.79 -10.70 -4.14
N ALA A 90 -0.42 -10.85 -5.42
CA ALA A 90 -0.14 -12.16 -5.99
C ALA A 90 1.06 -12.83 -5.29
N ARG A 91 2.10 -12.05 -4.99
CA ARG A 91 3.27 -12.55 -4.27
C ARG A 91 2.90 -13.03 -2.86
N ILE A 92 2.13 -12.23 -2.14
CA ILE A 92 1.68 -12.56 -0.77
C ILE A 92 0.80 -13.82 -0.79
N SER A 93 -0.08 -13.90 -1.78
CA SER A 93 -0.97 -15.05 -1.95
C SER A 93 -0.17 -16.33 -2.18
N GLU A 94 0.87 -16.27 -3.00
CA GLU A 94 1.76 -17.41 -3.24
C GLU A 94 2.43 -17.87 -1.94
N LEU A 95 2.96 -16.91 -1.17
CA LEU A 95 3.60 -17.22 0.10
C LEU A 95 2.61 -17.88 1.06
N TYR A 96 1.42 -17.35 1.13
CA TYR A 96 0.37 -17.88 2.00
C TYR A 96 0.01 -19.31 1.61
N HIS A 97 -0.22 -19.55 0.32
CA HIS A 97 -0.55 -20.88 -0.17
C HIS A 97 0.55 -21.90 0.13
N ASN A 98 1.80 -21.51 -0.11
CA ASN A 98 2.92 -22.40 0.16
C ASN A 98 3.02 -22.76 1.65
N ALA A 99 2.83 -21.78 2.52
CA ALA A 99 2.85 -21.99 3.96
C ALA A 99 1.74 -22.94 4.39
N MET A 100 0.54 -22.75 3.87
CA MET A 100 -0.61 -23.59 4.24
C MET A 100 -0.43 -25.02 3.73
N GLN A 101 0.13 -25.21 2.55
CA GLN A 101 0.40 -26.55 2.01
C GLN A 101 1.43 -27.30 2.85
N MET A 102 2.49 -26.62 3.28
CA MET A 102 3.51 -27.23 4.11
C MET A 102 2.96 -27.64 5.47
N GLU A 103 2.13 -26.79 6.07
CA GLU A 103 1.47 -27.12 7.32
C GLU A 103 0.53 -28.31 7.17
N GLY A 104 -0.25 -28.35 6.09
CA GLY A 104 -1.16 -29.46 5.82
C GLY A 104 -0.41 -30.76 5.66
N ASN A 105 0.73 -30.75 4.94
CA ASN A 105 1.55 -31.92 4.75
C ASN A 105 2.17 -32.42 6.06
N ASP A 106 2.59 -31.50 6.91
CA ASP A 106 3.19 -31.83 8.20
C ASP A 106 2.19 -32.49 9.15
N ASN A 107 0.92 -32.27 8.96
CA ASN A 107 -0.14 -32.82 9.79
C ASN A 107 -0.64 -34.19 9.35
N GLU A 108 -0.12 -34.68 8.26
CA GLU A 108 -0.41 -36.02 7.78
C GLU A 108 0.56 -37.02 8.41
#